data_ae940d713c0ed6784bb23d88670baccb
#
_entry.id   ae940d713c0ed6784bb23d88670baccb
#
_cell.length_a   1.000
_cell.length_b   1.000
_cell.length_c   1.000
_cell.angle_alpha   90.00
_cell.angle_beta   90.00
_cell.angle_gamma   90.00
#
_symmetry.space_group_name_H-M   'P 1'
#
loop_
_entity.id
_entity.type
_entity.pdbx_description
1 polymer ?
#
loop_
_entity_poly.entity_id
_entity_poly.type
_entity_poly.pdbx_seq_one_letter_code
_entity_poly.pdbx_strand_id
1 'polypeptide(L)'
;MKTSIKYLLMGASLLVTLPQLTACSDDDAVDPYDLNYVYIYSPNQADNTLEYKANGTFITTIEEQCVVNPVRCTKPAPSDLTVELSIDGSLVDSYNQAHGTSYTLLKGAKLENSTLTIKKGEYASEQSLRVVYTDMSEFQNGTENYILPIAISKLTGSGALVSETTGRLYLTFTSKYKANRVMFTRSLYTEQFTFKSSGFTNPVEQITLMQPVLSEWNADADIRISLSIDYDKIELYNSLNSTNYLPMPVDVTLSTDAITIPKGSNMASDELALIFADAMAGMPLEEARYMIPIVMKAVEGEGAEMDEDAKVYYVAINCVLQPFAIESGSTAGTRLTYDGSWTMTVNGQDNSWGYPWTDLLSGNAVDYWSTGEEMIIDFGSEQNLWFIQIGTSYGSNYSYKKMKVETSTDGSLYEGDEVTVTPGKTINIKITEPRPIRYLRLTPTNNQGDGYPTSLKLYVSR
;
A
#
# COMPACT_ATOMS: atom_id res chain seq x y z
N MET A 1 -0.06 -22.71 -0.13
CA MET A 1 -0.99 -23.76 -0.60
C MET A 1 -1.69 -23.24 -1.84
N LYS A 2 -1.41 -23.80 -3.00
CA LYS A 2 -2.02 -23.40 -4.27
C LYS A 2 -3.36 -24.11 -4.41
N THR A 3 -4.45 -23.36 -4.46
CA THR A 3 -5.77 -23.91 -4.75
C THR A 3 -6.13 -23.56 -6.19
N SER A 4 -6.08 -24.58 -7.04
CA SER A 4 -6.48 -24.49 -8.44
C SER A 4 -8.01 -24.57 -8.55
N ILE A 5 -8.63 -23.54 -9.10
CA ILE A 5 -10.05 -23.56 -9.48
C ILE A 5 -10.14 -24.19 -10.88
N LYS A 6 -10.77 -25.36 -10.94
CA LYS A 6 -11.11 -26.05 -12.19
C LYS A 6 -12.42 -25.46 -12.73
N TYR A 7 -12.37 -24.84 -13.88
CA TYR A 7 -13.56 -24.49 -14.65
C TYR A 7 -14.16 -25.76 -15.28
N LEU A 8 -15.40 -26.03 -14.92
CA LEU A 8 -16.20 -27.09 -15.52
C LEU A 8 -16.90 -26.50 -16.75
N LEU A 9 -16.42 -26.85 -17.95
CA LEU A 9 -17.13 -26.60 -19.21
C LEU A 9 -18.31 -27.56 -19.31
N MET A 10 -19.53 -27.06 -19.13
CA MET A 10 -20.74 -27.79 -19.57
C MET A 10 -21.01 -27.45 -21.04
N GLY A 11 -20.57 -28.31 -21.91
CA GLY A 11 -21.00 -28.32 -23.30
C GLY A 11 -22.44 -28.86 -23.42
N ALA A 12 -23.38 -27.96 -23.72
CA ALA A 12 -24.71 -28.34 -24.13
C ALA A 12 -24.67 -28.71 -25.63
N SER A 13 -24.63 -30.02 -25.93
CA SER A 13 -24.82 -30.53 -27.28
C SER A 13 -26.29 -30.38 -27.65
N LEU A 14 -26.62 -29.40 -28.49
CA LEU A 14 -27.90 -29.30 -29.14
C LEU A 14 -27.93 -30.33 -30.32
N LEU A 15 -28.54 -31.46 -30.09
CA LEU A 15 -28.89 -32.37 -31.18
C LEU A 15 -30.00 -31.72 -32.01
N VAL A 16 -29.66 -31.14 -33.13
CA VAL A 16 -30.63 -30.75 -34.16
C VAL A 16 -30.98 -32.01 -34.96
N THR A 17 -32.19 -32.54 -34.73
CA THR A 17 -32.77 -33.57 -35.61
C THR A 17 -33.08 -32.95 -36.96
N LEU A 18 -32.28 -33.30 -37.97
CA LEU A 18 -32.53 -32.97 -39.35
C LEU A 18 -33.77 -33.75 -39.83
N PRO A 19 -34.80 -33.11 -40.40
CA PRO A 19 -35.81 -33.84 -41.16
C PRO A 19 -35.18 -34.39 -42.44
N GLN A 20 -35.36 -35.67 -42.68
CA GLN A 20 -34.99 -36.27 -43.95
C GLN A 20 -35.88 -35.67 -45.04
N LEU A 21 -35.28 -34.82 -45.85
CA LEU A 21 -35.89 -34.35 -47.11
C LEU A 21 -35.67 -35.46 -48.14
N THR A 22 -36.77 -36.07 -48.54
CA THR A 22 -36.87 -36.91 -49.72
C THR A 22 -36.47 -36.13 -50.96
N ALA A 23 -35.52 -36.66 -51.70
CA ALA A 23 -35.04 -36.09 -52.95
C ALA A 23 -36.18 -36.01 -53.95
N CYS A 24 -36.57 -34.78 -54.35
CA CYS A 24 -37.17 -34.50 -55.64
C CYS A 24 -36.10 -33.82 -56.48
N SER A 25 -35.80 -34.45 -57.58
CA SER A 25 -34.93 -33.90 -58.64
C SER A 25 -35.60 -32.70 -59.29
N ASP A 26 -35.04 -31.51 -59.03
CA ASP A 26 -35.16 -30.37 -59.92
C ASP A 26 -33.78 -29.74 -60.09
N ASP A 27 -33.33 -29.66 -61.31
CA ASP A 27 -31.96 -29.39 -61.76
C ASP A 27 -31.49 -27.92 -61.58
N ASP A 28 -32.02 -27.13 -60.63
CA ASP A 28 -31.62 -25.74 -60.40
C ASP A 28 -31.48 -25.33 -58.93
N ALA A 29 -31.42 -26.29 -57.99
CA ALA A 29 -31.16 -25.93 -56.60
C ALA A 29 -29.67 -25.60 -56.42
N VAL A 30 -29.34 -24.31 -56.36
CA VAL A 30 -28.01 -23.86 -56.00
C VAL A 30 -27.69 -24.39 -54.60
N ASP A 31 -26.63 -25.23 -54.51
CA ASP A 31 -26.16 -25.71 -53.22
C ASP A 31 -25.91 -24.51 -52.31
N PRO A 32 -26.58 -24.39 -51.17
CA PRO A 32 -26.34 -23.27 -50.25
C PRO A 32 -24.88 -23.17 -49.79
N TYR A 33 -24.08 -24.20 -49.88
CA TYR A 33 -22.62 -24.16 -49.66
C TYR A 33 -21.85 -23.54 -50.83
N ASP A 34 -22.43 -23.40 -51.99
CA ASP A 34 -21.81 -22.73 -53.16
C ASP A 34 -21.99 -21.20 -53.16
N LEU A 35 -22.88 -20.67 -52.36
CA LEU A 35 -23.10 -19.23 -52.24
C LEU A 35 -21.96 -18.55 -51.45
N ASN A 36 -21.62 -17.35 -51.90
CA ASN A 36 -20.72 -16.46 -51.18
C ASN A 36 -21.54 -15.47 -50.37
N TYR A 37 -21.35 -15.47 -49.07
CA TYR A 37 -22.09 -14.59 -48.16
C TYR A 37 -21.19 -13.45 -47.64
N VAL A 38 -21.71 -12.22 -47.66
CA VAL A 38 -21.13 -11.07 -47.01
C VAL A 38 -21.74 -10.94 -45.64
N TYR A 39 -20.88 -10.82 -44.62
CA TYR A 39 -21.26 -10.73 -43.22
C TYR A 39 -20.44 -9.69 -42.48
N ILE A 40 -20.92 -9.27 -41.30
CA ILE A 40 -20.16 -8.39 -40.41
C ILE A 40 -19.41 -9.28 -39.41
N TYR A 41 -18.08 -9.08 -39.37
CA TYR A 41 -17.21 -9.78 -38.46
C TYR A 41 -16.84 -8.88 -37.27
N SER A 42 -17.24 -9.25 -36.08
CA SER A 42 -16.79 -8.61 -34.85
C SER A 42 -16.42 -9.74 -33.86
N PRO A 43 -15.13 -10.03 -33.70
CA PRO A 43 -14.68 -11.09 -32.80
C PRO A 43 -14.92 -10.77 -31.33
N ASN A 44 -15.09 -9.50 -31.01
CA ASN A 44 -15.39 -8.98 -29.68
C ASN A 44 -16.67 -8.15 -29.78
N GLN A 45 -17.81 -8.74 -29.43
CA GLN A 45 -18.95 -7.93 -29.01
C GLN A 45 -18.52 -7.24 -27.73
N ALA A 46 -18.09 -6.00 -27.83
CA ALA A 46 -17.67 -5.24 -26.65
C ALA A 46 -18.92 -4.79 -25.91
N ASP A 47 -19.18 -5.40 -24.78
CA ASP A 47 -20.06 -4.81 -23.78
C ASP A 47 -19.36 -3.55 -23.24
N ASN A 48 -19.85 -2.39 -23.65
CA ASN A 48 -19.28 -1.12 -23.23
C ASN A 48 -19.91 -0.73 -21.89
N THR A 49 -19.12 -0.74 -20.83
CA THR A 49 -19.54 -0.24 -19.51
C THR A 49 -19.15 1.21 -19.39
N LEU A 50 -20.13 2.07 -19.16
CA LEU A 50 -19.97 3.50 -18.89
C LEU A 50 -20.15 3.72 -17.39
N GLU A 51 -19.12 4.19 -16.71
CA GLU A 51 -19.17 4.53 -15.29
C GLU A 51 -19.51 6.01 -15.12
N TYR A 52 -20.45 6.32 -14.24
CA TYR A 52 -20.88 7.71 -13.96
C TYR A 52 -20.95 7.96 -12.45
N LYS A 53 -20.71 9.22 -12.06
CA LYS A 53 -20.77 9.73 -10.68
C LYS A 53 -22.24 10.08 -10.29
N ALA A 54 -22.45 10.35 -9.01
CA ALA A 54 -23.77 10.76 -8.49
C ALA A 54 -24.35 12.00 -9.17
N ASN A 55 -23.52 12.94 -9.58
CA ASN A 55 -23.95 14.14 -10.32
C ASN A 55 -24.21 13.89 -11.81
N GLY A 56 -24.18 12.63 -12.28
CA GLY A 56 -24.38 12.25 -13.68
C GLY A 56 -23.17 12.42 -14.58
N THR A 57 -22.03 12.93 -14.07
CA THR A 57 -20.82 13.07 -14.87
C THR A 57 -20.19 11.71 -15.13
N PHE A 58 -19.86 11.41 -16.40
CA PHE A 58 -19.16 10.18 -16.76
C PHE A 58 -17.69 10.21 -16.33
N ILE A 59 -17.25 9.09 -15.75
CA ILE A 59 -15.83 8.81 -15.44
C ILE A 59 -15.17 8.21 -16.68
N THR A 60 -15.89 7.27 -17.33
CA THR A 60 -15.43 6.62 -18.56
C THR A 60 -16.17 7.24 -19.74
N THR A 61 -15.44 7.80 -20.69
CA THR A 61 -15.99 8.35 -21.93
C THR A 61 -15.58 7.48 -23.10
N ILE A 62 -16.53 7.25 -24.03
CA ILE A 62 -16.26 6.63 -25.31
C ILE A 62 -16.50 7.69 -26.38
N GLU A 63 -15.44 8.14 -27.05
CA GLU A 63 -15.55 9.13 -28.12
C GLU A 63 -15.80 8.45 -29.47
N GLU A 64 -15.12 7.36 -29.71
CA GLU A 64 -15.26 6.59 -30.95
C GLU A 64 -14.94 5.10 -30.73
N GLN A 65 -15.49 4.26 -31.60
CA GLN A 65 -15.09 2.87 -31.76
C GLN A 65 -14.66 2.56 -33.16
N CYS A 66 -13.56 1.82 -33.31
CA CYS A 66 -13.04 1.40 -34.62
C CYS A 66 -13.16 -0.12 -34.72
N VAL A 67 -13.97 -0.59 -35.66
CA VAL A 67 -14.10 -2.00 -36.04
C VAL A 67 -13.24 -2.27 -37.25
N VAL A 68 -12.16 -3.01 -37.09
CA VAL A 68 -11.17 -3.30 -38.12
C VAL A 68 -11.67 -4.43 -39.02
N ASN A 69 -11.59 -4.26 -40.34
CA ASN A 69 -12.02 -5.24 -41.33
C ASN A 69 -13.41 -5.82 -41.01
N PRO A 70 -14.42 -4.96 -40.79
CA PRO A 70 -15.70 -5.37 -40.25
C PRO A 70 -16.53 -6.20 -41.23
N VAL A 71 -16.33 -6.03 -42.54
CA VAL A 71 -17.11 -6.74 -43.56
C VAL A 71 -16.24 -7.79 -44.23
N ARG A 72 -16.76 -9.02 -44.28
CA ARG A 72 -16.06 -10.19 -44.81
C ARG A 72 -16.95 -11.03 -45.72
N CYS A 73 -16.31 -11.80 -46.58
CA CYS A 73 -16.95 -12.81 -47.41
C CYS A 73 -16.62 -14.23 -46.91
N THR A 74 -17.52 -15.17 -47.10
CA THR A 74 -17.27 -16.60 -46.86
C THR A 74 -16.30 -17.24 -47.83
N LYS A 75 -16.24 -16.69 -49.07
CA LYS A 75 -15.30 -17.04 -50.15
C LYS A 75 -14.65 -15.74 -50.70
N PRO A 76 -13.54 -15.85 -51.44
CA PRO A 76 -12.97 -14.65 -52.07
C PRO A 76 -14.03 -13.89 -52.89
N ALA A 77 -14.03 -12.57 -52.81
CA ALA A 77 -14.99 -11.74 -53.51
C ALA A 77 -14.88 -11.94 -55.05
N PRO A 78 -15.96 -12.31 -55.73
CA PRO A 78 -15.93 -12.61 -57.16
C PRO A 78 -15.77 -11.35 -58.03
N SER A 79 -16.14 -10.21 -57.50
CA SER A 79 -15.99 -8.87 -58.05
C SER A 79 -15.67 -7.87 -56.93
N ASP A 80 -15.36 -6.63 -57.21
CA ASP A 80 -15.37 -5.58 -56.20
C ASP A 80 -16.78 -5.50 -55.60
N LEU A 81 -16.89 -5.67 -54.28
CA LEU A 81 -18.16 -5.61 -53.56
C LEU A 81 -18.18 -4.35 -52.70
N THR A 82 -19.15 -3.46 -52.96
CA THR A 82 -19.39 -2.28 -52.13
C THR A 82 -20.51 -2.57 -51.16
N VAL A 83 -20.23 -2.39 -49.84
CA VAL A 83 -21.15 -2.69 -48.74
C VAL A 83 -21.47 -1.39 -48.02
N GLU A 84 -22.74 -1.04 -47.96
CA GLU A 84 -23.22 0.10 -47.16
C GLU A 84 -23.77 -0.39 -45.85
N LEU A 85 -23.32 0.21 -44.74
CA LEU A 85 -23.75 -0.09 -43.37
C LEU A 85 -24.63 1.05 -42.87
N SER A 86 -25.65 0.70 -42.07
CA SER A 86 -26.50 1.70 -41.43
C SER A 86 -26.90 1.25 -40.02
N ILE A 87 -27.22 2.21 -39.16
CA ILE A 87 -27.87 1.93 -37.87
C ILE A 87 -29.33 1.53 -38.17
N ASP A 88 -29.74 0.36 -37.67
CA ASP A 88 -31.10 -0.15 -37.87
C ASP A 88 -31.81 -0.35 -36.53
N GLY A 89 -32.52 0.68 -36.08
CA GLY A 89 -33.27 0.64 -34.84
C GLY A 89 -34.41 -0.37 -34.81
N SER A 90 -34.91 -0.88 -35.97
CA SER A 90 -35.95 -1.88 -36.02
C SER A 90 -35.49 -3.25 -35.47
N LEU A 91 -34.18 -3.44 -35.33
CA LEU A 91 -33.60 -4.69 -34.82
C LEU A 91 -33.59 -4.77 -33.28
N VAL A 92 -33.88 -3.69 -32.55
CA VAL A 92 -33.83 -3.62 -31.09
C VAL A 92 -34.82 -4.60 -30.45
N ASP A 93 -36.08 -4.56 -30.87
CA ASP A 93 -37.13 -5.40 -30.30
C ASP A 93 -36.84 -6.90 -30.52
N SER A 94 -36.37 -7.27 -31.72
CA SER A 94 -36.01 -8.64 -32.04
C SER A 94 -34.80 -9.12 -31.25
N TYR A 95 -33.83 -8.26 -31.02
CA TYR A 95 -32.68 -8.56 -30.16
C TYR A 95 -33.11 -8.78 -28.70
N ASN A 96 -33.88 -7.85 -28.17
CA ASN A 96 -34.41 -7.95 -26.79
C ASN A 96 -35.21 -9.23 -26.56
N GLN A 97 -36.08 -9.57 -27.52
CA GLN A 97 -36.83 -10.81 -27.44
C GLN A 97 -35.94 -12.06 -27.48
N ALA A 98 -34.96 -12.08 -28.36
CA ALA A 98 -34.05 -13.24 -28.50
C ALA A 98 -33.14 -13.44 -27.31
N HIS A 99 -32.73 -12.37 -26.62
CA HIS A 99 -31.78 -12.41 -25.51
C HIS A 99 -32.40 -12.19 -24.12
N GLY A 100 -33.74 -11.95 -24.03
CA GLY A 100 -34.42 -11.67 -22.77
C GLY A 100 -33.95 -10.37 -22.10
N THR A 101 -33.62 -9.36 -22.91
CA THR A 101 -33.08 -8.06 -22.48
C THR A 101 -34.12 -6.92 -22.69
N SER A 102 -33.80 -5.73 -22.22
CA SER A 102 -34.63 -4.52 -22.36
C SER A 102 -33.80 -3.32 -22.83
N TYR A 103 -32.92 -3.51 -23.79
CA TYR A 103 -32.11 -2.43 -24.34
C TYR A 103 -32.97 -1.39 -25.07
N THR A 104 -32.55 -0.13 -24.98
CA THR A 104 -33.09 1.00 -25.73
C THR A 104 -32.13 1.39 -26.86
N LEU A 105 -32.67 1.84 -28.01
CA LEU A 105 -31.83 2.31 -29.12
C LEU A 105 -30.97 3.51 -28.72
N LEU A 106 -29.65 3.40 -28.86
CA LEU A 106 -28.75 4.55 -28.72
C LEU A 106 -28.88 5.50 -29.93
N LYS A 107 -29.37 6.73 -29.67
CA LYS A 107 -29.60 7.73 -30.69
C LYS A 107 -28.43 8.66 -30.94
N GLY A 108 -27.58 8.86 -29.91
CA GLY A 108 -26.43 9.77 -29.95
C GLY A 108 -25.21 9.24 -30.69
N ALA A 109 -25.37 8.30 -31.64
CA ALA A 109 -24.27 7.70 -32.38
C ALA A 109 -24.46 7.85 -33.90
N LYS A 110 -23.35 7.96 -34.63
CA LYS A 110 -23.33 7.94 -36.09
C LYS A 110 -22.21 7.06 -36.63
N LEU A 111 -22.38 6.56 -37.82
CA LEU A 111 -21.34 5.81 -38.55
C LEU A 111 -20.53 6.77 -39.43
N GLU A 112 -19.21 6.69 -39.31
CA GLU A 112 -18.26 7.25 -40.25
C GLU A 112 -17.60 6.10 -41.01
N ASN A 113 -17.27 6.31 -42.30
CA ASN A 113 -16.80 5.26 -43.20
C ASN A 113 -17.79 4.08 -43.30
N SER A 114 -19.08 4.40 -43.42
CA SER A 114 -20.15 3.38 -43.51
C SER A 114 -20.22 2.66 -44.88
N THR A 115 -19.47 3.13 -45.87
CA THR A 115 -19.35 2.48 -47.18
C THR A 115 -17.98 1.83 -47.32
N LEU A 116 -17.96 0.51 -47.34
CA LEU A 116 -16.75 -0.31 -47.33
C LEU A 116 -16.65 -1.13 -48.61
N THR A 117 -15.43 -1.42 -49.04
CA THR A 117 -15.19 -2.19 -50.25
C THR A 117 -14.36 -3.43 -49.97
N ILE A 118 -14.86 -4.60 -50.40
CA ILE A 118 -14.07 -5.83 -50.47
C ILE A 118 -13.59 -5.94 -51.92
N LYS A 119 -12.31 -5.89 -52.16
CA LYS A 119 -11.72 -6.01 -53.49
C LYS A 119 -11.87 -7.42 -54.03
N LYS A 120 -11.99 -7.52 -55.35
CA LYS A 120 -12.01 -8.82 -56.03
C LYS A 120 -10.84 -9.71 -55.61
N GLY A 121 -11.16 -10.93 -55.20
CA GLY A 121 -10.20 -11.91 -54.74
C GLY A 121 -9.89 -11.82 -53.22
N GLU A 122 -10.32 -10.77 -52.53
CA GLU A 122 -10.12 -10.57 -51.09
C GLU A 122 -11.28 -11.16 -50.26
N TYR A 123 -11.02 -11.46 -49.00
CA TYR A 123 -12.00 -11.99 -48.06
C TYR A 123 -12.61 -10.91 -47.15
N ALA A 124 -12.01 -9.71 -47.07
CA ALA A 124 -12.41 -8.66 -46.13
C ALA A 124 -12.20 -7.28 -46.71
N SER A 125 -12.93 -6.31 -46.17
CA SER A 125 -12.67 -4.90 -46.43
C SER A 125 -11.35 -4.45 -45.78
N GLU A 126 -10.58 -3.61 -46.46
CA GLU A 126 -9.39 -3.00 -45.91
C GLU A 126 -9.73 -1.83 -44.96
N GLN A 127 -10.87 -1.17 -45.21
CA GLN A 127 -11.30 -0.05 -44.40
C GLN A 127 -11.93 -0.52 -43.09
N SER A 128 -11.80 0.31 -42.07
CA SER A 128 -12.46 0.14 -40.76
C SER A 128 -13.77 0.93 -40.73
N LEU A 129 -14.77 0.36 -40.03
CA LEU A 129 -15.97 1.10 -39.66
C LEU A 129 -15.63 1.93 -38.39
N ARG A 130 -15.99 3.23 -38.43
CA ARG A 130 -15.90 4.11 -37.27
C ARG A 130 -17.31 4.44 -36.77
N VAL A 131 -17.51 4.24 -35.48
CA VAL A 131 -18.72 4.64 -34.75
C VAL A 131 -18.34 5.80 -33.85
N VAL A 132 -18.95 6.96 -34.09
CA VAL A 132 -18.70 8.20 -33.33
C VAL A 132 -19.91 8.51 -32.48
N TYR A 133 -19.67 8.81 -31.21
CA TYR A 133 -20.71 9.18 -30.26
C TYR A 133 -20.79 10.69 -30.19
N THR A 134 -21.92 11.23 -30.63
CA THR A 134 -22.13 12.68 -30.76
C THR A 134 -22.87 13.30 -29.60
N ASP A 135 -23.60 12.47 -28.86
CA ASP A 135 -24.35 12.90 -27.68
C ASP A 135 -24.36 11.77 -26.62
N MET A 136 -23.68 12.03 -25.52
CA MET A 136 -23.60 11.12 -24.38
C MET A 136 -24.67 11.45 -23.30
N SER A 137 -25.51 12.46 -23.51
CA SER A 137 -26.50 12.87 -22.50
C SER A 137 -27.57 11.80 -22.23
N GLU A 138 -27.81 10.92 -23.20
CA GLU A 138 -28.74 9.78 -23.04
C GLU A 138 -28.34 8.86 -21.87
N PHE A 139 -27.04 8.71 -21.61
CA PHE A 139 -26.53 7.84 -20.54
C PHE A 139 -26.66 8.47 -19.15
N GLN A 140 -26.91 9.77 -19.02
CA GLN A 140 -26.98 10.49 -17.74
C GLN A 140 -28.19 10.09 -16.89
N ASN A 141 -29.19 9.44 -17.48
CA ASN A 141 -30.39 8.98 -16.77
C ASN A 141 -30.16 7.66 -15.99
N GLY A 142 -29.01 7.07 -16.11
CA GLY A 142 -28.41 6.07 -15.18
C GLY A 142 -29.08 4.70 -15.04
N THR A 143 -30.23 4.47 -15.65
CA THR A 143 -31.01 3.24 -15.43
C THR A 143 -31.26 2.43 -16.69
N GLU A 144 -30.93 2.93 -17.85
CA GLU A 144 -31.19 2.26 -19.11
C GLU A 144 -29.92 1.67 -19.71
N ASN A 145 -30.06 0.49 -20.28
CA ASN A 145 -29.05 -0.14 -21.11
C ASN A 145 -29.36 0.17 -22.57
N TYR A 146 -28.35 0.52 -23.32
CA TYR A 146 -28.49 0.93 -24.72
C TYR A 146 -27.86 -0.07 -25.67
N ILE A 147 -28.39 -0.14 -26.88
CA ILE A 147 -27.89 -0.95 -27.97
C ILE A 147 -27.81 -0.16 -29.26
N LEU A 148 -26.77 -0.36 -30.04
CA LEU A 148 -26.60 0.19 -31.35
C LEU A 148 -26.52 -0.95 -32.37
N PRO A 149 -27.64 -1.30 -33.04
CA PRO A 149 -27.64 -2.30 -34.09
C PRO A 149 -27.11 -1.67 -35.39
N ILE A 150 -26.12 -2.31 -35.99
CA ILE A 150 -25.54 -1.94 -37.29
C ILE A 150 -25.80 -3.08 -38.25
N ALA A 151 -26.37 -2.78 -39.41
CA ALA A 151 -26.70 -3.79 -40.41
C ALA A 151 -26.14 -3.42 -41.78
N ILE A 152 -25.94 -4.42 -42.63
CA ILE A 152 -25.67 -4.22 -44.04
C ILE A 152 -26.99 -3.77 -44.65
N SER A 153 -27.07 -2.51 -45.06
CA SER A 153 -28.26 -1.91 -45.71
C SER A 153 -28.28 -2.11 -47.22
N LYS A 154 -27.10 -2.25 -47.83
CA LYS A 154 -26.99 -2.46 -49.27
C LYS A 154 -25.68 -3.16 -49.61
N LEU A 155 -25.77 -4.09 -50.55
CA LEU A 155 -24.64 -4.73 -51.22
C LEU A 155 -24.69 -4.45 -52.70
N THR A 156 -23.60 -3.93 -53.27
CA THR A 156 -23.44 -3.67 -54.70
C THR A 156 -22.25 -4.49 -55.21
N GLY A 157 -22.42 -5.16 -56.30
CA GLY A 157 -21.50 -6.11 -56.91
C GLY A 157 -22.23 -7.39 -57.31
N SER A 158 -21.52 -8.36 -57.87
CA SER A 158 -22.12 -9.60 -58.35
C SER A 158 -21.48 -10.83 -57.67
N GLY A 159 -22.27 -11.88 -57.49
CA GLY A 159 -21.79 -13.19 -57.01
C GLY A 159 -21.63 -13.32 -55.52
N ALA A 160 -22.26 -12.43 -54.72
CA ALA A 160 -22.35 -12.55 -53.28
C ALA A 160 -23.71 -12.04 -52.76
N LEU A 161 -24.16 -12.59 -51.62
CA LEU A 161 -25.41 -12.23 -50.95
C LEU A 161 -25.12 -11.76 -49.55
N VAL A 162 -25.99 -10.92 -48.97
CA VAL A 162 -25.89 -10.57 -47.54
C VAL A 162 -26.34 -11.74 -46.69
N SER A 163 -25.57 -12.07 -45.68
CA SER A 163 -25.97 -13.08 -44.69
C SER A 163 -27.11 -12.56 -43.80
N GLU A 164 -28.23 -13.29 -43.80
CA GLU A 164 -29.41 -12.90 -43.02
C GLU A 164 -29.14 -12.97 -41.49
N THR A 165 -28.28 -13.86 -41.03
CA THR A 165 -28.00 -14.06 -39.63
C THR A 165 -26.81 -13.27 -39.11
N THR A 166 -25.75 -13.13 -39.92
CA THR A 166 -24.49 -12.49 -39.52
C THR A 166 -24.23 -11.16 -40.28
N GLY A 167 -25.20 -10.65 -41.04
CA GLY A 167 -25.13 -9.33 -41.65
C GLY A 167 -25.40 -8.16 -40.67
N ARG A 168 -25.26 -8.43 -39.37
CA ARG A 168 -25.60 -7.48 -38.31
C ARG A 168 -24.52 -7.48 -37.23
N LEU A 169 -24.30 -6.32 -36.60
CA LEU A 169 -23.44 -6.12 -35.43
C LEU A 169 -24.25 -5.38 -34.38
N TYR A 170 -24.14 -5.83 -33.14
CA TYR A 170 -24.77 -5.19 -32.00
C TYR A 170 -23.70 -4.69 -31.04
N LEU A 171 -23.66 -3.39 -30.79
CA LEU A 171 -22.84 -2.78 -29.74
C LEU A 171 -23.74 -2.48 -28.56
N THR A 172 -23.42 -3.05 -27.41
CA THR A 172 -24.20 -2.86 -26.17
C THR A 172 -23.50 -1.91 -25.23
N PHE A 173 -24.27 -1.15 -24.47
CA PHE A 173 -23.80 -0.16 -23.50
C PHE A 173 -24.59 -0.31 -22.20
N THR A 174 -23.85 -0.44 -21.12
CA THR A 174 -24.40 -0.53 -19.77
C THR A 174 -23.89 0.66 -18.97
N SER A 175 -24.82 1.44 -18.38
CA SER A 175 -24.45 2.50 -17.46
C SER A 175 -24.31 1.96 -16.05
N LYS A 176 -23.20 2.24 -15.38
CA LYS A 176 -22.95 1.80 -14.02
C LYS A 176 -22.60 2.98 -13.13
N TYR A 177 -23.37 3.12 -12.06
CA TYR A 177 -23.04 4.06 -11.00
C TYR A 177 -21.75 3.63 -10.29
N LYS A 178 -20.85 4.60 -10.05
CA LYS A 178 -19.63 4.40 -9.28
C LYS A 178 -19.59 5.43 -8.15
N ALA A 179 -19.60 4.93 -6.92
CA ALA A 179 -19.43 5.77 -5.75
C ALA A 179 -18.00 6.29 -5.61
N ASN A 180 -17.85 7.48 -5.07
CA ASN A 180 -16.57 8.03 -4.67
C ASN A 180 -16.14 7.38 -3.35
N ARG A 181 -15.27 6.40 -3.42
CA ARG A 181 -14.83 5.65 -2.24
C ARG A 181 -13.91 6.48 -1.37
N VAL A 182 -14.23 6.51 -0.08
CA VAL A 182 -13.49 7.20 0.97
C VAL A 182 -12.73 6.16 1.79
N MET A 183 -11.43 6.38 1.96
CA MET A 183 -10.52 5.43 2.60
C MET A 183 -9.44 6.13 3.43
N PHE A 184 -8.84 5.40 4.36
CA PHE A 184 -7.60 5.86 4.99
C PHE A 184 -6.42 5.79 4.03
N THR A 185 -5.53 6.77 4.09
CA THR A 185 -4.31 6.85 3.24
C THR A 185 -3.30 5.75 3.56
N ARG A 186 -3.38 5.20 4.77
CA ARG A 186 -2.51 4.14 5.28
C ARG A 186 -3.32 3.22 6.18
N SER A 187 -2.91 1.96 6.27
CA SER A 187 -3.52 0.99 7.19
C SER A 187 -2.83 0.97 8.55
N LEU A 188 -1.54 1.36 8.63
CA LEU A 188 -0.74 1.30 9.85
C LEU A 188 0.21 2.49 9.95
N TYR A 189 0.29 3.04 11.16
CA TYR A 189 1.35 3.93 11.64
C TYR A 189 2.00 3.33 12.88
N THR A 190 3.29 3.51 13.05
CA THR A 190 4.00 2.98 14.22
C THR A 190 4.78 4.10 14.89
N GLU A 191 4.60 4.22 16.22
CA GLU A 191 5.35 5.13 17.10
C GLU A 191 6.11 4.31 18.12
N GLN A 192 7.23 4.82 18.59
CA GLN A 192 8.02 4.20 19.64
C GLN A 192 8.11 5.11 20.84
N PHE A 193 7.66 4.62 21.99
CA PHE A 193 7.84 5.26 23.27
C PHE A 193 8.98 4.58 24.02
N THR A 194 9.96 5.36 24.44
CA THR A 194 11.09 4.88 25.23
C THR A 194 10.92 5.29 26.68
N PHE A 195 11.16 4.37 27.59
CA PHE A 195 11.03 4.60 29.02
C PHE A 195 12.27 4.12 29.79
N LYS A 196 12.44 4.68 30.99
CA LYS A 196 13.38 4.27 32.03
C LYS A 196 12.62 4.18 33.34
N SER A 197 13.26 3.73 34.43
CA SER A 197 12.58 3.59 35.73
C SER A 197 11.94 4.88 36.27
N SER A 198 12.43 6.05 35.81
CA SER A 198 11.91 7.35 36.24
C SER A 198 10.75 7.87 35.33
N GLY A 199 10.36 7.18 34.27
CA GLY A 199 9.31 7.59 33.35
C GLY A 199 9.70 7.51 31.89
N PHE A 200 8.79 7.93 31.00
CA PHE A 200 9.06 8.02 29.58
C PHE A 200 10.07 9.12 29.27
N THR A 201 10.98 8.86 28.34
CA THR A 201 12.03 9.79 27.95
C THR A 201 11.60 10.74 26.85
N ASN A 202 10.57 10.37 26.10
CA ASN A 202 9.97 11.15 25.03
C ASN A 202 8.43 11.18 25.19
N PRO A 203 7.91 11.72 26.31
CA PRO A 203 6.47 11.82 26.49
C PRO A 203 5.87 12.69 25.41
N VAL A 204 4.76 12.24 24.84
CA VAL A 204 4.01 13.00 23.84
C VAL A 204 2.60 13.29 24.37
N GLU A 205 2.13 14.52 24.17
CA GLU A 205 0.76 14.89 24.50
C GLU A 205 -0.20 14.49 23.39
N GLN A 206 0.30 14.40 22.16
CA GLN A 206 -0.49 13.99 20.99
C GLN A 206 0.37 13.36 19.90
N ILE A 207 -0.27 12.54 19.08
CA ILE A 207 0.26 12.05 17.79
C ILE A 207 -0.60 12.62 16.67
N THR A 208 -0.03 13.47 15.83
CA THR A 208 -0.73 14.05 14.69
C THR A 208 -0.63 13.13 13.48
N LEU A 209 -1.79 12.81 12.90
CA LEU A 209 -1.92 11.99 11.70
C LEU A 209 -2.13 12.91 10.49
N MET A 210 -1.10 13.08 9.69
CA MET A 210 -1.14 13.96 8.51
C MET A 210 -2.01 13.37 7.41
N GLN A 211 -3.01 14.14 6.98
CA GLN A 211 -3.90 13.80 5.86
C GLN A 211 -4.36 12.32 5.89
N PRO A 212 -5.03 11.89 6.95
CA PRO A 212 -5.27 10.46 7.17
C PRO A 212 -6.31 9.86 6.22
N VAL A 213 -7.17 10.70 5.60
CA VAL A 213 -8.31 10.25 4.78
C VAL A 213 -8.29 10.91 3.41
N LEU A 214 -8.59 10.11 2.40
CA LEU A 214 -8.77 10.55 1.03
C LEU A 214 -10.03 9.92 0.39
N SER A 215 -10.46 10.49 -0.74
CA SER A 215 -11.44 9.89 -1.65
C SER A 215 -10.79 9.54 -2.99
N GLU A 216 -11.41 8.62 -3.74
CA GLU A 216 -10.87 8.10 -5.00
C GLU A 216 -10.67 9.20 -6.06
N TRP A 217 -11.55 10.20 -6.06
CA TRP A 217 -11.44 11.42 -6.87
C TRP A 217 -11.90 12.66 -6.11
N ASN A 218 -11.69 13.83 -6.69
CA ASN A 218 -12.10 15.10 -6.10
C ASN A 218 -13.62 15.11 -5.80
N ALA A 219 -13.96 15.49 -4.60
CA ALA A 219 -15.34 15.55 -4.13
C ALA A 219 -16.16 16.59 -4.90
N ASP A 220 -17.36 16.22 -5.36
CA ASP A 220 -18.28 17.13 -6.02
C ASP A 220 -19.04 18.01 -5.02
N ALA A 221 -19.14 17.58 -3.76
CA ALA A 221 -19.64 18.30 -2.59
C ALA A 221 -18.77 17.95 -1.39
N ASP A 222 -18.91 18.67 -0.26
CA ASP A 222 -18.21 18.33 0.97
C ASP A 222 -18.59 16.92 1.42
N ILE A 223 -17.58 16.13 1.81
CA ILE A 223 -17.76 14.77 2.35
C ILE A 223 -17.36 14.80 3.82
N ARG A 224 -18.30 14.55 4.71
CA ARG A 224 -18.06 14.43 6.15
C ARG A 224 -17.85 12.98 6.53
N ILE A 225 -16.78 12.72 7.28
CA ILE A 225 -16.37 11.39 7.74
C ILE A 225 -16.41 11.37 9.26
N SER A 226 -17.26 10.53 9.86
CA SER A 226 -17.31 10.32 11.30
C SER A 226 -16.33 9.24 11.72
N LEU A 227 -15.57 9.50 12.77
CA LEU A 227 -14.47 8.67 13.25
C LEU A 227 -14.67 8.25 14.72
N SER A 228 -14.15 7.12 15.10
CA SER A 228 -14.04 6.71 16.51
C SER A 228 -12.88 5.76 16.72
N ILE A 229 -12.42 5.64 17.96
CA ILE A 229 -11.51 4.55 18.38
C ILE A 229 -12.38 3.31 18.65
N ASP A 230 -11.92 2.13 18.19
CA ASP A 230 -12.64 0.86 18.33
C ASP A 230 -11.66 -0.28 18.62
N TYR A 231 -11.42 -0.55 19.89
CA TYR A 231 -10.47 -1.56 20.34
C TYR A 231 -10.86 -3.01 19.98
N ASP A 232 -12.12 -3.27 19.63
CA ASP A 232 -12.57 -4.60 19.18
C ASP A 232 -11.87 -5.05 17.86
N LYS A 233 -11.25 -4.11 17.14
CA LYS A 233 -10.50 -4.39 15.92
C LYS A 233 -9.12 -5.01 16.16
N ILE A 234 -8.60 -4.95 17.39
CA ILE A 234 -7.25 -5.46 17.72
C ILE A 234 -7.16 -6.98 17.58
N GLU A 235 -8.18 -7.70 18.04
CA GLU A 235 -8.16 -9.18 17.98
C GLU A 235 -8.08 -9.66 16.52
N LEU A 236 -8.89 -9.07 15.63
CA LEU A 236 -8.85 -9.38 14.21
C LEU A 236 -7.49 -9.04 13.59
N TYR A 237 -6.94 -7.87 13.90
CA TYR A 237 -5.61 -7.46 13.43
C TYR A 237 -4.53 -8.45 13.87
N ASN A 238 -4.50 -8.80 15.16
CA ASN A 238 -3.54 -9.75 15.72
C ASN A 238 -3.63 -11.13 15.05
N SER A 239 -4.86 -11.61 14.82
CA SER A 239 -5.10 -12.88 14.15
C SER A 239 -4.57 -12.89 12.71
N LEU A 240 -4.84 -11.84 11.94
CA LEU A 240 -4.44 -11.75 10.54
C LEU A 240 -2.93 -11.56 10.36
N ASN A 241 -2.27 -10.87 11.30
CA ASN A 241 -0.86 -10.50 11.19
C ASN A 241 0.07 -11.31 12.10
N SER A 242 -0.45 -12.28 12.85
CA SER A 242 0.31 -13.08 13.83
C SER A 242 1.05 -12.21 14.85
N THR A 243 0.37 -11.18 15.37
CA THR A 243 0.86 -10.23 16.36
C THR A 243 0.11 -10.37 17.68
N ASN A 244 0.54 -9.61 18.71
CA ASN A 244 -0.03 -9.65 20.06
C ASN A 244 -0.18 -8.24 20.66
N TYR A 245 -0.65 -7.29 19.86
CA TYR A 245 -0.94 -5.95 20.38
C TYR A 245 -2.03 -5.97 21.43
N LEU A 246 -1.89 -5.10 22.42
CA LEU A 246 -2.84 -4.87 23.51
C LEU A 246 -3.59 -3.56 23.29
N PRO A 247 -4.80 -3.37 23.83
CA PRO A 247 -5.42 -2.05 23.89
C PRO A 247 -4.58 -1.11 24.76
N MET A 248 -4.63 0.20 24.46
CA MET A 248 -3.95 1.19 25.30
C MET A 248 -4.44 1.07 26.76
N PRO A 249 -3.51 1.06 27.73
CA PRO A 249 -3.85 0.95 29.15
C PRO A 249 -4.34 2.28 29.76
N VAL A 250 -4.36 3.34 28.97
CA VAL A 250 -4.73 4.70 29.35
C VAL A 250 -5.74 5.27 28.35
N ASP A 251 -6.50 6.27 28.78
CA ASP A 251 -7.48 6.91 27.93
C ASP A 251 -6.80 7.71 26.81
N VAL A 252 -7.22 7.43 25.58
CA VAL A 252 -6.81 8.15 24.38
C VAL A 252 -8.05 8.64 23.65
N THR A 253 -8.05 9.88 23.24
CA THR A 253 -9.17 10.47 22.50
C THR A 253 -8.72 10.98 21.13
N LEU A 254 -9.66 11.13 20.20
CA LEU A 254 -9.43 11.85 18.96
C LEU A 254 -9.55 13.36 19.18
N SER A 255 -8.74 14.16 18.49
CA SER A 255 -8.86 15.64 18.50
C SER A 255 -10.22 16.12 17.96
N THR A 256 -10.83 15.30 17.09
CA THR A 256 -12.18 15.50 16.54
C THR A 256 -12.82 14.15 16.23
N ASP A 257 -14.13 14.08 16.33
CA ASP A 257 -14.91 12.90 15.96
C ASP A 257 -15.35 12.87 14.50
N ALA A 258 -15.04 13.94 13.76
CA ALA A 258 -15.32 14.04 12.33
C ALA A 258 -14.29 14.91 11.61
N ILE A 259 -14.00 14.55 10.35
CA ILE A 259 -13.17 15.32 9.43
C ILE A 259 -13.91 15.50 8.10
N THR A 260 -13.49 16.49 7.31
CA THR A 260 -14.16 16.83 6.06
C THR A 260 -13.16 16.79 4.88
N ILE A 261 -13.55 16.14 3.79
CA ILE A 261 -12.95 16.33 2.48
C ILE A 261 -13.74 17.45 1.80
N PRO A 262 -13.15 18.63 1.57
CA PRO A 262 -13.88 19.73 0.99
C PRO A 262 -14.16 19.52 -0.50
N LYS A 263 -15.23 20.12 -0.98
CA LYS A 263 -15.56 20.16 -2.42
C LYS A 263 -14.34 20.58 -3.25
N GLY A 264 -14.08 19.84 -4.33
CA GLY A 264 -12.97 20.09 -5.24
C GLY A 264 -11.64 19.49 -4.79
N SER A 265 -11.58 18.89 -3.60
CA SER A 265 -10.43 18.14 -3.08
C SER A 265 -10.72 16.65 -3.03
N ASN A 266 -9.69 15.84 -3.05
CA ASN A 266 -9.77 14.41 -2.75
C ASN A 266 -9.12 14.04 -1.41
N MET A 267 -8.69 15.03 -0.60
CA MET A 267 -8.04 14.82 0.69
C MET A 267 -8.73 15.65 1.77
N ALA A 268 -8.81 15.09 2.99
CA ALA A 268 -9.29 15.83 4.14
C ALA A 268 -8.41 17.04 4.43
N SER A 269 -9.05 18.17 4.75
CA SER A 269 -8.36 19.41 5.11
C SER A 269 -7.97 19.45 6.58
N ASP A 270 -8.68 18.68 7.42
CA ASP A 270 -8.53 18.73 8.86
C ASP A 270 -7.38 17.83 9.32
N GLU A 271 -6.64 18.28 10.33
CA GLU A 271 -5.68 17.45 11.03
C GLU A 271 -6.41 16.56 12.03
N LEU A 272 -6.07 15.28 12.04
CA LEU A 272 -6.51 14.33 13.05
C LEU A 272 -5.36 14.04 14.00
N ALA A 273 -5.61 14.10 15.29
CA ALA A 273 -4.62 13.71 16.29
C ALA A 273 -5.21 12.77 17.33
N LEU A 274 -4.36 11.87 17.84
CA LEU A 274 -4.59 11.11 19.06
C LEU A 274 -4.09 11.94 20.22
N ILE A 275 -4.95 12.22 21.20
CA ILE A 275 -4.66 13.03 22.40
C ILE A 275 -4.49 12.08 23.57
N PHE A 276 -3.32 12.14 24.21
CA PHE A 276 -2.99 11.36 25.39
C PHE A 276 -3.23 12.15 26.70
N ALA A 277 -3.32 13.46 26.62
CA ALA A 277 -3.46 14.37 27.76
C ALA A 277 -2.48 13.99 28.88
N ASP A 278 -2.95 13.93 30.13
CA ASP A 278 -2.13 13.50 31.27
C ASP A 278 -1.96 11.98 31.36
N ALA A 279 -2.49 11.23 30.37
CA ALA A 279 -2.55 9.78 30.39
C ALA A 279 -1.17 9.12 30.35
N MET A 280 -0.16 9.76 29.73
CA MET A 280 1.21 9.22 29.70
C MET A 280 1.77 8.97 31.10
N ALA A 281 1.37 9.74 32.12
CA ALA A 281 1.80 9.53 33.50
C ALA A 281 1.25 8.23 34.11
N GLY A 282 0.16 7.70 33.57
CA GLY A 282 -0.47 6.45 33.99
C GLY A 282 -0.02 5.21 33.21
N MET A 283 0.81 5.38 32.19
CA MET A 283 1.27 4.25 31.38
C MET A 283 2.25 3.37 32.17
N PRO A 284 2.10 2.03 32.11
CA PRO A 284 3.07 1.10 32.69
C PRO A 284 4.46 1.29 32.08
N LEU A 285 5.49 1.27 32.94
CA LEU A 285 6.90 1.31 32.51
C LEU A 285 7.39 -0.11 32.25
N GLU A 286 6.85 -0.73 31.21
CA GLU A 286 7.17 -2.09 30.79
C GLU A 286 7.25 -2.21 29.26
N GLU A 287 7.98 -3.18 28.78
CA GLU A 287 8.03 -3.46 27.35
C GLU A 287 6.71 -4.08 26.89
N ALA A 288 6.00 -3.35 26.07
CA ALA A 288 4.68 -3.74 25.56
C ALA A 288 4.43 -3.16 24.18
N ARG A 289 3.47 -3.77 23.48
CA ARG A 289 2.97 -3.30 22.20
C ARG A 289 1.49 -2.99 22.32
N TYR A 290 1.15 -1.74 22.11
CA TYR A 290 -0.22 -1.28 22.18
C TYR A 290 -0.70 -0.86 20.80
N MET A 291 -2.01 -0.87 20.60
CA MET A 291 -2.63 -0.47 19.34
C MET A 291 -3.89 0.36 19.57
N ILE A 292 -4.06 1.39 18.76
CA ILE A 292 -5.22 2.26 18.74
C ILE A 292 -5.84 2.17 17.34
N PRO A 293 -6.91 1.41 17.16
CA PRO A 293 -7.63 1.37 15.90
C PRO A 293 -8.58 2.57 15.76
N ILE A 294 -8.41 3.35 14.72
CA ILE A 294 -9.32 4.45 14.32
C ILE A 294 -10.21 3.92 13.21
N VAL A 295 -11.51 4.01 13.37
CA VAL A 295 -12.52 3.44 12.46
C VAL A 295 -13.38 4.54 11.88
N MET A 296 -13.61 4.51 10.57
CA MET A 296 -14.69 5.28 9.96
C MET A 296 -16.03 4.65 10.35
N LYS A 297 -16.93 5.45 10.95
CA LYS A 297 -18.28 5.02 11.35
C LYS A 297 -19.33 5.36 10.31
N ALA A 298 -19.19 6.51 9.66
CA ALA A 298 -20.09 6.97 8.61
C ALA A 298 -19.34 7.88 7.63
N VAL A 299 -19.79 7.86 6.40
CA VAL A 299 -19.38 8.77 5.32
C VAL A 299 -20.67 9.43 4.82
N GLU A 300 -20.74 10.75 4.90
CA GLU A 300 -21.88 11.55 4.50
C GLU A 300 -21.47 12.50 3.39
N GLY A 301 -22.08 12.39 2.23
CA GLY A 301 -21.82 13.22 1.05
C GLY A 301 -22.47 12.61 -0.18
N GLU A 302 -22.87 13.45 -1.13
CA GLU A 302 -23.51 12.97 -2.34
C GLU A 302 -22.58 12.07 -3.15
N GLY A 303 -22.98 10.82 -3.32
CA GLY A 303 -22.22 9.83 -4.08
C GLY A 303 -20.95 9.34 -3.42
N ALA A 304 -20.72 9.65 -2.13
CA ALA A 304 -19.58 9.13 -1.38
C ALA A 304 -19.97 7.85 -0.63
N GLU A 305 -19.06 6.88 -0.62
CA GLU A 305 -19.22 5.62 0.11
C GLU A 305 -17.92 5.27 0.83
N MET A 306 -18.06 4.63 1.98
CA MET A 306 -16.91 4.11 2.73
C MET A 306 -16.31 2.92 2.01
N ASP A 307 -14.98 2.88 1.88
CA ASP A 307 -14.27 1.68 1.44
C ASP A 307 -14.16 0.71 2.63
N GLU A 308 -14.89 -0.40 2.54
CA GLU A 308 -14.99 -1.40 3.61
C GLU A 308 -13.63 -2.07 3.93
N ASP A 309 -12.73 -2.16 2.94
CA ASP A 309 -11.42 -2.78 3.10
C ASP A 309 -10.37 -1.81 3.68
N ALA A 310 -10.62 -0.50 3.59
CA ALA A 310 -9.69 0.55 4.01
C ALA A 310 -10.29 1.52 5.05
N LYS A 311 -11.29 1.08 5.83
CA LYS A 311 -12.00 1.88 6.83
C LYS A 311 -11.36 1.89 8.21
N VAL A 312 -10.26 1.15 8.42
CA VAL A 312 -9.57 1.09 9.71
C VAL A 312 -8.12 1.53 9.56
N TYR A 313 -7.71 2.46 10.42
CA TYR A 313 -6.34 2.92 10.53
C TYR A 313 -5.79 2.53 11.89
N TYR A 314 -4.75 1.72 11.90
CA TYR A 314 -4.12 1.23 13.11
C TYR A 314 -2.92 2.11 13.48
N VAL A 315 -2.89 2.59 14.72
CA VAL A 315 -1.72 3.26 15.30
C VAL A 315 -1.10 2.33 16.32
N ALA A 316 0.06 1.78 15.99
CA ALA A 316 0.83 0.90 16.84
C ALA A 316 1.81 1.71 17.71
N ILE A 317 1.84 1.44 19.00
CA ILE A 317 2.73 2.04 19.98
C ILE A 317 3.62 0.94 20.57
N ASN A 318 4.92 1.04 20.34
CA ASN A 318 5.91 0.14 20.90
C ASN A 318 6.58 0.80 22.10
N CYS A 319 6.30 0.32 23.31
CA CYS A 319 6.99 0.75 24.52
C CYS A 319 8.25 -0.09 24.69
N VAL A 320 9.40 0.54 24.68
CA VAL A 320 10.69 -0.13 24.81
C VAL A 320 11.48 0.48 25.96
N LEU A 321 12.10 -0.37 26.75
CA LEU A 321 13.02 0.08 27.78
C LEU A 321 14.22 0.75 27.09
N GLN A 322 14.51 2.00 27.45
CA GLN A 322 15.74 2.63 27.01
C GLN A 322 16.92 1.86 27.60
N PRO A 323 17.76 1.22 26.78
CA PRO A 323 18.83 0.33 27.26
C PRO A 323 19.77 1.02 28.25
N PHE A 324 19.99 2.34 28.07
CA PHE A 324 20.79 3.19 28.94
C PHE A 324 20.21 4.58 29.03
N ALA A 325 19.82 4.99 30.21
CA ALA A 325 19.88 6.39 30.54
C ALA A 325 21.27 6.63 31.14
N ILE A 326 22.12 7.32 30.42
CA ILE A 326 23.47 7.64 30.84
C ILE A 326 23.50 9.09 31.27
N GLU A 327 23.88 9.34 32.49
CA GLU A 327 24.03 10.68 33.05
C GLU A 327 25.48 10.92 33.40
N SER A 328 25.98 12.14 33.15
CA SER A 328 27.19 12.56 33.83
C SER A 328 26.85 12.86 35.30
N GLY A 329 27.56 12.27 36.22
CA GLY A 329 27.22 12.49 37.66
C GLY A 329 28.22 11.96 38.64
N SER A 330 27.95 12.20 39.92
CA SER A 330 28.70 11.63 41.01
C SER A 330 27.98 10.43 41.61
N THR A 331 28.69 9.44 42.05
CA THR A 331 28.10 8.18 42.46
C THR A 331 28.45 7.58 43.76
N ALA A 332 27.56 6.68 44.13
CA ALA A 332 27.83 5.66 45.13
C ALA A 332 27.57 4.27 44.53
N GLY A 333 28.39 3.30 44.86
CA GLY A 333 28.28 1.92 44.44
C GLY A 333 29.42 1.10 45.01
N THR A 334 29.35 -0.21 44.80
CA THR A 334 30.48 -1.09 45.17
C THR A 334 31.41 -1.21 43.98
N ARG A 335 32.66 -0.80 44.16
CA ARG A 335 33.67 -0.91 43.08
C ARG A 335 33.90 -2.39 42.79
N LEU A 336 33.83 -2.72 41.50
CA LEU A 336 34.31 -4.02 41.02
C LEU A 336 35.82 -4.08 41.10
N THR A 337 36.33 -5.16 41.66
CA THR A 337 37.77 -5.41 41.74
C THR A 337 38.18 -6.30 40.58
N TYR A 338 39.11 -5.83 39.75
CA TYR A 338 39.70 -6.65 38.72
C TYR A 338 40.49 -7.80 39.36
N ASP A 339 40.15 -9.00 39.02
CA ASP A 339 40.73 -10.25 39.60
C ASP A 339 41.64 -10.98 38.60
N GLY A 340 41.86 -10.40 37.42
CA GLY A 340 42.68 -11.00 36.36
C GLY A 340 41.87 -11.87 35.39
N SER A 341 40.55 -12.05 35.59
CA SER A 341 39.73 -12.88 34.70
C SER A 341 39.14 -12.11 33.52
N TRP A 342 39.10 -10.78 33.59
CA TRP A 342 38.50 -9.96 32.53
C TRP A 342 39.47 -9.78 31.38
N THR A 343 38.94 -9.74 30.17
CA THR A 343 39.70 -9.31 29.01
C THR A 343 39.33 -7.90 28.59
N MET A 344 40.27 -7.15 28.05
CA MET A 344 40.05 -5.79 27.61
C MET A 344 40.85 -5.54 26.35
N THR A 345 40.18 -5.07 25.30
CA THR A 345 40.79 -4.78 23.99
C THR A 345 40.38 -3.40 23.52
N VAL A 346 41.23 -2.75 22.73
CA VAL A 346 40.87 -1.56 21.96
C VAL A 346 41.11 -1.88 20.50
N ASN A 347 40.07 -1.72 19.68
CA ASN A 347 40.06 -2.13 18.26
C ASN A 347 40.57 -3.56 18.06
N GLY A 348 40.24 -4.47 19.01
CA GLY A 348 40.65 -5.87 18.97
C GLY A 348 42.11 -6.16 19.38
N GLN A 349 42.84 -5.15 19.85
CA GLN A 349 44.21 -5.31 20.36
C GLN A 349 44.19 -5.31 21.89
N ASP A 350 44.88 -6.23 22.56
CA ASP A 350 44.92 -6.40 24.00
C ASP A 350 45.93 -5.49 24.71
N ASN A 351 46.79 -4.81 23.95
CA ASN A 351 47.78 -3.89 24.46
C ASN A 351 48.05 -2.70 23.52
N SER A 352 48.61 -1.63 24.07
CA SER A 352 49.16 -0.51 23.35
C SER A 352 50.60 -0.29 23.77
N TRP A 353 51.55 -0.29 22.79
CA TRP A 353 52.97 -0.08 23.03
C TRP A 353 53.59 -1.02 24.10
N GLY A 354 53.04 -2.23 24.25
CA GLY A 354 53.48 -3.21 25.23
C GLY A 354 52.83 -3.09 26.61
N TYR A 355 51.93 -2.19 26.82
CA TYR A 355 51.14 -2.03 28.04
C TYR A 355 49.73 -2.65 27.84
N PRO A 356 49.35 -3.66 28.61
CA PRO A 356 48.02 -4.25 28.55
C PRO A 356 46.95 -3.18 28.85
N TRP A 357 45.83 -3.17 28.10
CA TRP A 357 44.71 -2.27 28.38
C TRP A 357 44.11 -2.51 29.77
N THR A 358 44.19 -3.72 30.27
CA THR A 358 43.75 -4.08 31.61
C THR A 358 44.49 -3.33 32.73
N ASP A 359 45.64 -2.71 32.47
CA ASP A 359 46.37 -1.85 33.38
C ASP A 359 45.52 -0.67 33.86
N LEU A 360 44.61 -0.16 33.01
CA LEU A 360 43.64 0.88 33.39
C LEU A 360 42.73 0.46 34.53
N LEU A 361 42.38 -0.80 34.65
CA LEU A 361 41.56 -1.34 35.74
C LEU A 361 42.30 -1.36 37.08
N SER A 362 43.61 -1.47 37.01
CA SER A 362 44.55 -1.37 38.16
C SER A 362 44.92 0.06 38.52
N GLY A 363 44.56 1.04 37.68
CA GLY A 363 44.84 2.46 37.89
C GLY A 363 46.19 2.90 37.34
N ASN A 364 46.74 2.14 36.41
CA ASN A 364 47.94 2.48 35.69
C ASN A 364 47.60 3.14 34.34
N ALA A 365 48.28 4.23 34.01
CA ALA A 365 48.13 4.88 32.74
C ALA A 365 48.64 3.99 31.58
N VAL A 366 47.89 3.95 30.53
CA VAL A 366 48.25 3.36 29.25
C VAL A 366 48.45 4.46 28.22
N ASP A 367 48.53 4.10 26.96
CA ASP A 367 48.67 5.04 25.83
C ASP A 367 47.36 5.84 25.60
N TYR A 368 47.36 6.70 24.56
CA TYR A 368 46.18 7.44 24.21
C TYR A 368 45.07 6.53 23.64
N TRP A 369 43.82 6.99 23.85
CA TRP A 369 42.63 6.35 23.35
C TRP A 369 41.83 7.38 22.56
N SER A 370 41.79 7.20 21.24
CA SER A 370 41.33 8.20 20.30
C SER A 370 39.82 8.14 20.02
N THR A 371 39.30 9.21 19.44
CA THR A 371 37.90 9.26 18.96
C THR A 371 37.65 8.15 17.91
N GLY A 372 36.59 7.39 18.12
CA GLY A 372 36.19 6.29 17.22
C GLY A 372 36.82 4.94 17.55
N GLU A 373 37.79 4.87 18.48
CA GLU A 373 38.36 3.60 18.92
C GLU A 373 37.48 2.91 19.94
N GLU A 374 37.14 1.66 19.68
CA GLU A 374 36.25 0.85 20.51
C GLU A 374 37.05 0.09 21.59
N MET A 375 36.78 0.40 22.86
CA MET A 375 37.28 -0.35 24.01
C MET A 375 36.23 -1.34 24.44
N ILE A 376 36.54 -2.63 24.39
CA ILE A 376 35.64 -3.71 24.77
C ILE A 376 36.19 -4.42 26.01
N ILE A 377 35.32 -4.59 27.01
CA ILE A 377 35.62 -5.33 28.23
C ILE A 377 34.69 -6.55 28.30
N ASP A 378 35.24 -7.76 28.39
CA ASP A 378 34.50 -8.98 28.74
C ASP A 378 34.75 -9.28 30.21
N PHE A 379 33.69 -9.25 30.99
CA PHE A 379 33.75 -9.55 32.44
C PHE A 379 33.83 -11.06 32.74
N GLY A 380 33.72 -11.91 31.71
CA GLY A 380 33.66 -13.35 31.85
C GLY A 380 32.35 -13.89 32.46
N SER A 381 31.61 -13.04 33.19
CA SER A 381 30.31 -13.31 33.80
C SER A 381 29.45 -12.04 33.79
N GLU A 382 28.13 -12.18 33.98
CA GLU A 382 27.23 -11.06 34.06
C GLU A 382 27.50 -10.17 35.29
N GLN A 383 27.47 -8.85 35.08
CA GLN A 383 27.66 -7.83 36.10
C GLN A 383 26.48 -6.83 36.01
N ASN A 384 25.96 -6.37 37.13
CA ASN A 384 24.97 -5.29 37.22
C ASN A 384 25.70 -3.94 37.30
N LEU A 385 26.26 -3.49 36.17
CA LEU A 385 27.04 -2.26 36.12
C LEU A 385 26.15 -1.04 36.38
N TRP A 386 26.60 -0.23 37.34
CA TRP A 386 25.88 0.98 37.77
C TRP A 386 26.59 2.26 37.35
N PHE A 387 27.93 2.25 37.34
CA PHE A 387 28.71 3.46 37.15
C PHE A 387 30.10 3.18 36.57
N ILE A 388 30.53 4.07 35.71
CA ILE A 388 31.82 4.04 35.03
C ILE A 388 32.56 5.32 35.39
N GLN A 389 33.81 5.21 35.88
CA GLN A 389 34.69 6.33 36.12
C GLN A 389 35.97 6.17 35.31
N ILE A 390 36.27 7.18 34.49
CA ILE A 390 37.49 7.22 33.67
C ILE A 390 38.38 8.33 34.20
N GLY A 391 39.58 8.01 34.66
CA GLY A 391 40.59 9.01 34.98
C GLY A 391 41.35 9.42 33.72
N THR A 392 41.76 10.72 33.65
CA THR A 392 42.55 11.25 32.52
C THR A 392 43.75 12.05 33.05
N SER A 393 44.88 12.01 32.29
CA SER A 393 46.15 12.59 32.74
C SER A 393 46.17 14.09 32.79
N TYR A 394 45.65 14.76 31.76
CA TYR A 394 45.93 16.17 31.49
C TYR A 394 44.74 17.13 31.74
N GLY A 395 43.70 16.63 32.41
CA GLY A 395 42.53 17.46 32.73
C GLY A 395 41.69 17.79 31.51
N SER A 396 41.06 18.97 31.47
CA SER A 396 40.07 19.32 30.47
C SER A 396 40.58 19.45 29.03
N ASN A 397 41.87 19.67 28.82
CA ASN A 397 42.43 19.90 27.48
C ASN A 397 42.68 18.63 26.68
N TYR A 398 42.73 17.45 27.35
CA TYR A 398 42.93 16.15 26.73
C TYR A 398 41.92 15.13 27.29
N SER A 399 40.67 15.53 27.26
CA SER A 399 39.60 14.76 27.87
C SER A 399 38.47 14.49 26.87
N TYR A 400 37.70 13.53 27.18
CA TYR A 400 36.54 13.19 26.37
C TYR A 400 35.39 14.16 26.63
N LYS A 401 34.63 14.50 25.58
CA LYS A 401 33.41 15.32 25.64
C LYS A 401 32.15 14.52 25.43
N LYS A 402 32.28 13.47 24.63
CA LYS A 402 31.20 12.55 24.37
C LYS A 402 31.71 11.12 24.37
N MET A 403 30.92 10.23 24.90
CA MET A 403 31.23 8.82 25.02
C MET A 403 30.02 8.01 24.63
N LYS A 404 30.14 7.12 23.67
CA LYS A 404 29.17 6.07 23.41
C LYS A 404 29.43 4.93 24.37
N VAL A 405 28.41 4.50 25.10
CA VAL A 405 28.46 3.40 26.05
C VAL A 405 27.48 2.35 25.59
N GLU A 406 27.96 1.17 25.35
CA GLU A 406 27.17 0.06 24.85
C GLU A 406 27.44 -1.20 25.64
N THR A 407 26.46 -2.07 25.76
CA THR A 407 26.60 -3.33 26.46
C THR A 407 26.00 -4.49 25.69
N SER A 408 26.42 -5.68 26.06
CA SER A 408 25.94 -6.93 25.50
C SER A 408 26.00 -8.05 26.54
N THR A 409 25.14 -9.03 26.40
CA THR A 409 25.17 -10.28 27.19
C THR A 409 25.97 -11.37 26.46
N ASP A 410 26.08 -11.31 25.13
CA ASP A 410 26.68 -12.37 24.30
C ASP A 410 27.90 -11.91 23.49
N GLY A 411 28.20 -10.59 23.46
CA GLY A 411 29.31 -10.01 22.71
C GLY A 411 29.06 -9.82 21.21
N SER A 412 27.86 -10.15 20.72
CA SER A 412 27.48 -10.04 19.31
C SER A 412 26.59 -8.84 19.03
N LEU A 413 25.55 -8.68 19.82
CA LEU A 413 24.62 -7.56 19.74
C LEU A 413 24.88 -6.58 20.87
N TYR A 414 25.26 -5.36 20.51
CA TYR A 414 25.52 -4.28 21.44
C TYR A 414 24.40 -3.25 21.39
N GLU A 415 23.89 -2.89 22.55
CA GLU A 415 22.88 -1.85 22.75
C GLU A 415 23.44 -0.73 23.63
N GLY A 416 23.20 0.52 23.29
CA GLY A 416 23.67 1.64 24.09
C GLY A 416 23.39 3.01 23.50
N ASP A 417 23.89 4.05 24.15
CA ASP A 417 23.65 5.45 23.78
C ASP A 417 24.91 6.30 23.93
N GLU A 418 24.87 7.52 23.41
CA GLU A 418 25.92 8.51 23.54
C GLU A 418 25.61 9.48 24.69
N VAL A 419 26.58 9.67 25.58
CA VAL A 419 26.49 10.63 26.67
C VAL A 419 27.46 11.80 26.46
N THR A 420 26.97 13.01 26.71
CA THR A 420 27.84 14.18 26.85
C THR A 420 28.42 14.19 28.26
N VAL A 421 29.74 14.16 28.36
CA VAL A 421 30.43 14.12 29.64
C VAL A 421 31.11 15.45 29.92
N THR A 422 31.30 15.77 31.20
CA THR A 422 32.04 16.96 31.60
C THR A 422 33.54 16.68 31.50
N PRO A 423 34.28 17.35 30.61
CA PRO A 423 35.71 17.17 30.50
C PRO A 423 36.44 17.52 31.79
N GLY A 424 37.38 16.69 32.21
CA GLY A 424 38.11 16.89 33.44
C GLY A 424 39.12 15.77 33.70
N LYS A 425 39.74 15.79 34.86
CA LYS A 425 40.66 14.71 35.30
C LYS A 425 39.94 13.42 35.61
N THR A 426 38.62 13.50 35.78
CA THR A 426 37.77 12.34 36.04
C THR A 426 36.48 12.53 35.35
N ILE A 427 36.11 11.57 34.53
CA ILE A 427 34.83 11.50 33.84
C ILE A 427 33.99 10.47 34.55
N ASN A 428 32.78 10.86 34.86
CA ASN A 428 31.82 10.05 35.56
C ASN A 428 30.60 9.80 34.68
N ILE A 429 30.28 8.53 34.48
CA ILE A 429 29.14 8.07 33.70
C ILE A 429 28.29 7.17 34.58
N LYS A 430 27.05 7.57 34.82
CA LYS A 430 26.09 6.77 35.59
C LYS A 430 25.17 6.03 34.63
N ILE A 431 25.00 4.75 34.83
CA ILE A 431 23.99 3.92 34.16
C ILE A 431 22.75 3.96 35.04
N THR A 432 21.67 4.59 34.57
CA THR A 432 20.46 4.81 35.37
C THR A 432 19.56 3.59 35.45
N GLU A 433 19.71 2.66 34.50
CA GLU A 433 18.99 1.39 34.44
C GLU A 433 19.99 0.22 34.42
N PRO A 434 20.53 -0.19 35.55
CA PRO A 434 21.50 -1.27 35.64
C PRO A 434 20.88 -2.59 35.17
N ARG A 435 21.57 -3.26 34.25
CA ARG A 435 21.19 -4.57 33.73
C ARG A 435 22.30 -5.56 33.93
N PRO A 436 22.00 -6.88 33.97
CA PRO A 436 23.03 -7.89 33.80
C PRO A 436 23.68 -7.74 32.42
N ILE A 437 24.98 -7.48 32.40
CA ILE A 437 25.80 -7.38 31.21
C ILE A 437 27.05 -8.21 31.37
N ARG A 438 27.51 -8.82 30.28
CA ARG A 438 28.82 -9.47 30.26
C ARG A 438 29.87 -8.64 29.56
N TYR A 439 29.45 -7.89 28.54
CA TYR A 439 30.35 -7.06 27.72
C TYR A 439 29.99 -5.57 27.84
N LEU A 440 31.02 -4.77 28.03
CA LEU A 440 30.92 -3.30 27.98
C LEU A 440 31.77 -2.80 26.83
N ARG A 441 31.19 -1.97 25.96
CA ARG A 441 31.89 -1.26 24.88
C ARG A 441 31.83 0.23 25.12
N LEU A 442 32.99 0.88 25.14
CA LEU A 442 33.14 2.32 25.30
C LEU A 442 33.83 2.88 24.06
N THR A 443 33.24 3.92 23.46
CA THR A 443 33.79 4.59 22.27
C THR A 443 33.74 6.09 22.45
N PRO A 444 34.90 6.79 22.55
CA PRO A 444 34.92 8.24 22.50
C PRO A 444 34.41 8.72 21.14
N THR A 445 33.39 9.56 21.12
CA THR A 445 32.81 10.10 19.88
C THR A 445 33.19 11.58 19.65
N ASN A 446 33.64 12.27 20.70
CA ASN A 446 34.16 13.62 20.62
C ASN A 446 35.20 13.84 21.73
N ASN A 447 36.40 14.29 21.35
CA ASN A 447 37.50 14.57 22.27
C ASN A 447 37.90 16.06 22.18
N GLN A 448 38.53 16.56 23.25
CA GLN A 448 39.29 17.78 23.22
C GLN A 448 40.78 17.42 23.26
N GLY A 449 41.41 17.30 22.06
CA GLY A 449 42.70 16.69 21.91
C GLY A 449 42.67 15.15 22.06
N ASP A 450 43.83 14.50 22.08
CA ASP A 450 43.93 13.06 22.33
C ASP A 450 43.60 12.77 23.80
N GLY A 451 42.76 11.76 24.03
CA GLY A 451 42.41 11.34 25.40
C GLY A 451 43.50 10.40 25.96
N TYR A 452 44.01 10.73 27.16
CA TYR A 452 44.99 9.90 27.85
C TYR A 452 44.36 9.30 29.11
N PRO A 453 43.74 8.10 29.03
CA PRO A 453 43.17 7.47 30.20
C PRO A 453 44.23 7.00 31.20
N THR A 454 43.98 7.25 32.48
CA THR A 454 44.90 6.84 33.57
C THR A 454 44.28 5.78 34.47
N SER A 455 42.98 5.60 34.43
CA SER A 455 42.29 4.58 35.15
C SER A 455 40.89 4.35 34.60
N LEU A 456 40.39 3.15 34.76
CA LEU A 456 39.00 2.82 34.53
C LEU A 456 38.48 2.09 35.83
N LYS A 457 37.47 2.65 36.43
CA LYS A 457 36.82 2.09 37.61
C LYS A 457 35.35 1.83 37.29
N LEU A 458 34.93 0.64 37.59
CA LEU A 458 33.59 0.14 37.35
C LEU A 458 32.91 -0.16 38.67
N TYR A 459 31.61 0.16 38.76
CA TYR A 459 30.86 -0.01 40.01
C TYR A 459 29.53 -0.69 39.73
N VAL A 460 29.10 -1.54 40.65
CA VAL A 460 27.77 -2.16 40.64
C VAL A 460 26.89 -1.49 41.68
N SER A 461 25.57 -1.59 41.50
CA SER A 461 24.61 -1.16 42.51
C SER A 461 24.82 -1.96 43.80
N ARG A 462 24.52 -1.35 44.96
CA ARG A 462 24.56 -2.02 46.26
C ARG A 462 23.43 -3.01 46.40
#